data_ed87cbe425b50a925620e56d41aad34b
#
_entry.id   ed87cbe425b50a925620e56d41aad34b
#
_cell.length_a   1.000
_cell.length_b   1.000
_cell.length_c   1.000
_cell.angle_alpha   90.00
_cell.angle_beta   90.00
_cell.angle_gamma   90.00
#
_symmetry.space_group_name_H-M   'P 1'
#
loop_
_entity.id
_entity.type
_entity.pdbx_description
1 polymer ?
#
loop_
_entity_poly.entity_id
_entity_poly.type
_entity_poly.pdbx_seq_one_letter_code
_entity_poly.pdbx_strand_id
1 'polypeptide(L)'
;VDELAHTNVEGSRNEKRWQDVMDLLDEGINVISAVNIQHIESINEEVQDISGIEVKERIPDSVLEEADEVVNIDLTAEELITRLKAGKIYKPDKVALALNNFFKTENILQLRELALKEVALRVEKKVENEVVVSSVGVRHEKLMACISSHEKTPRRIIRKAARLATRYNTSFVALYVQTPRESADRIALANQRHLLNHFKLVTELGGEVMQVQSKDVPGSIVTACR
;
A
#
# COMPACT_ATOMS: atom_id res chain seq x y z
N VAL A 1 -10.83 16.70 4.83
CA VAL A 1 -9.47 16.53 5.39
C VAL A 1 -8.50 16.43 4.23
N ASP A 2 -7.47 17.27 4.19
CA ASP A 2 -6.43 17.25 3.16
C ASP A 2 -5.17 16.51 3.67
N GLU A 3 -4.29 16.08 2.73
CA GLU A 3 -3.03 15.38 3.05
C GLU A 3 -3.21 14.20 4.00
N LEU A 4 -4.04 13.24 3.62
CA LEU A 4 -4.45 12.10 4.46
C LEU A 4 -3.25 11.27 5.01
N ALA A 5 -2.13 11.23 4.30
CA ALA A 5 -0.92 10.51 4.70
C ALA A 5 -0.03 11.24 5.71
N HIS A 6 -0.36 12.50 6.02
CA HIS A 6 0.48 13.34 6.88
C HIS A 6 0.67 12.77 8.28
N THR A 7 1.88 12.96 8.81
CA THR A 7 2.21 12.60 10.19
C THR A 7 1.80 13.73 11.11
N ASN A 8 0.98 13.45 12.10
CA ASN A 8 0.53 14.42 13.08
C ASN A 8 1.69 14.92 13.97
N VAL A 9 1.48 16.04 14.61
CA VAL A 9 2.48 16.59 15.55
C VAL A 9 2.67 15.66 16.74
N GLU A 10 3.87 15.66 17.31
CA GLU A 10 4.18 14.87 18.49
C GLU A 10 3.23 15.21 19.65
N GLY A 11 2.73 14.18 20.33
CA GLY A 11 1.72 14.31 21.40
C GLY A 11 0.27 14.31 20.92
N SER A 12 -0.01 14.21 19.61
CA SER A 12 -1.35 13.96 19.09
C SER A 12 -1.86 12.59 19.53
N ARG A 13 -3.20 12.43 19.61
CA ARG A 13 -3.86 11.15 19.91
C ARG A 13 -3.44 10.05 18.94
N ASN A 14 -3.42 10.37 17.65
CA ASN A 14 -3.03 9.47 16.58
C ASN A 14 -1.73 9.96 15.92
N GLU A 15 -0.89 9.02 15.49
CA GLU A 15 0.36 9.32 14.78
C GLU A 15 0.11 9.87 13.36
N LYS A 16 -0.94 9.37 12.69
CA LYS A 16 -1.25 9.68 11.30
C LYS A 16 -2.64 10.28 11.15
N ARG A 17 -2.78 11.21 10.22
CA ARG A 17 -4.05 11.89 9.93
C ARG A 17 -5.15 10.94 9.45
N TRP A 18 -4.79 9.90 8.70
CA TRP A 18 -5.76 8.89 8.30
C TRP A 18 -6.39 8.15 9.48
N GLN A 19 -5.67 7.98 10.59
CA GLN A 19 -6.21 7.37 11.81
C GLN A 19 -7.27 8.27 12.47
N ASP A 20 -7.05 9.59 12.45
CA ASP A 20 -8.05 10.54 12.92
C ASP A 20 -9.33 10.49 12.06
N VAL A 21 -9.17 10.27 10.74
CA VAL A 21 -10.31 10.09 9.83
C VAL A 21 -11.07 8.82 10.15
N MET A 22 -10.38 7.71 10.44
CA MET A 22 -11.04 6.45 10.85
C MET A 22 -11.83 6.65 12.16
N ASP A 23 -11.26 7.32 13.16
CA ASP A 23 -11.96 7.66 14.39
C ASP A 23 -13.26 8.47 14.13
N LEU A 24 -13.22 9.41 13.18
CA LEU A 24 -14.41 10.19 12.80
C LEU A 24 -15.48 9.35 12.11
N LEU A 25 -15.07 8.42 11.24
CA LEU A 25 -15.98 7.49 10.56
C LEU A 25 -16.64 6.54 11.56
N ASP A 26 -15.89 6.03 12.55
CA ASP A 26 -16.40 5.18 13.62
C ASP A 26 -17.47 5.90 14.48
N GLU A 27 -17.38 7.21 14.62
CA GLU A 27 -18.39 8.06 15.28
C GLU A 27 -19.57 8.44 14.35
N GLY A 28 -19.62 7.89 13.13
CA GLY A 28 -20.68 8.13 12.16
C GLY A 28 -20.60 9.50 11.45
N ILE A 29 -19.44 10.13 11.45
CA ILE A 29 -19.22 11.43 10.79
C ILE A 29 -18.78 11.21 9.35
N ASN A 30 -19.50 11.78 8.39
CA ASN A 30 -19.10 11.74 6.98
C ASN A 30 -17.85 12.62 6.74
N VAL A 31 -16.84 12.05 6.09
CA VAL A 31 -15.57 12.73 5.84
C VAL A 31 -15.29 12.77 4.34
N ILE A 32 -14.86 13.93 3.83
CA ILE A 32 -14.28 14.08 2.51
C ILE A 32 -12.78 14.32 2.68
N SER A 33 -11.96 13.44 2.09
CA SER A 33 -10.51 13.49 2.19
C SER A 33 -9.85 13.59 0.82
N ALA A 34 -8.62 14.12 0.80
CA ALA A 34 -7.78 14.11 -0.38
C ALA A 34 -6.45 13.37 -0.09
N VAL A 35 -6.02 12.58 -1.06
CA VAL A 35 -4.74 11.86 -1.02
C VAL A 35 -4.09 11.84 -2.40
N ASN A 36 -2.79 11.99 -2.43
CA ASN A 36 -2.03 11.83 -3.66
C ASN A 36 -1.63 10.35 -3.84
N ILE A 37 -1.63 9.88 -5.08
CA ILE A 37 -1.34 8.49 -5.45
C ILE A 37 -0.03 7.96 -4.86
N GLN A 38 1.01 8.81 -4.74
CA GLN A 38 2.31 8.42 -4.21
C GLN A 38 2.30 7.98 -2.74
N HIS A 39 1.24 8.27 -2.01
CA HIS A 39 1.13 7.94 -0.59
C HIS A 39 0.45 6.60 -0.33
N ILE A 40 -0.01 5.88 -1.33
CA ILE A 40 -0.64 4.57 -1.18
C ILE A 40 0.44 3.51 -0.99
N GLU A 41 0.33 2.69 0.06
CA GLU A 41 1.37 1.74 0.47
C GLU A 41 1.67 0.69 -0.60
N SER A 42 0.66 0.08 -1.23
CA SER A 42 0.86 -1.02 -2.19
C SER A 42 1.63 -0.62 -3.44
N ILE A 43 1.50 0.64 -3.88
CA ILE A 43 2.09 1.14 -5.12
C ILE A 43 3.33 2.03 -4.90
N ASN A 44 3.75 2.20 -3.64
CA ASN A 44 4.86 3.09 -3.30
C ASN A 44 6.17 2.75 -4.04
N GLU A 45 6.49 1.47 -4.23
CA GLU A 45 7.68 1.05 -4.99
C GLU A 45 7.59 1.44 -6.47
N GLU A 46 6.41 1.33 -7.10
CA GLU A 46 6.21 1.74 -8.50
C GLU A 46 6.35 3.27 -8.63
N VAL A 47 5.82 4.01 -7.67
CA VAL A 47 6.01 5.46 -7.60
C VAL A 47 7.49 5.83 -7.46
N GLN A 48 8.24 5.11 -6.63
CA GLN A 48 9.69 5.31 -6.49
C GLN A 48 10.44 4.98 -7.78
N ASP A 49 10.10 3.89 -8.46
CA ASP A 49 10.71 3.50 -9.73
C ASP A 49 10.46 4.55 -10.83
N ILE A 50 9.26 5.16 -10.86
CA ILE A 50 8.88 6.20 -11.81
C ILE A 50 9.55 7.54 -11.49
N SER A 51 9.48 7.97 -10.24
CA SER A 51 9.86 9.33 -9.82
C SER A 51 11.31 9.45 -9.35
N GLY A 52 11.93 8.32 -8.97
CA GLY A 52 13.23 8.29 -8.28
C GLY A 52 13.19 8.77 -6.83
N ILE A 53 12.01 9.03 -6.27
CA ILE A 53 11.84 9.59 -4.92
C ILE A 53 11.16 8.57 -4.01
N GLU A 54 11.78 8.27 -2.86
CA GLU A 54 11.15 7.48 -1.81
C GLU A 54 10.15 8.32 -1.02
N VAL A 55 8.87 7.96 -1.08
CA VAL A 55 7.81 8.60 -0.29
C VAL A 55 7.69 7.88 1.05
N LYS A 56 7.91 8.61 2.14
CA LYS A 56 7.91 8.07 3.51
C LYS A 56 6.53 8.08 4.16
N GLU A 57 5.76 9.13 3.90
CA GLU A 57 4.39 9.24 4.42
C GLU A 57 3.47 8.41 3.56
N ARG A 58 2.76 7.46 4.17
CA ARG A 58 1.93 6.48 3.47
C ARG A 58 0.64 6.24 4.21
N ILE A 59 -0.36 5.82 3.45
CA ILE A 59 -1.62 5.30 3.98
C ILE A 59 -1.74 3.82 3.64
N PRO A 60 -2.28 3.00 4.53
CA PRO A 60 -2.66 1.62 4.22
C PRO A 60 -3.75 1.59 3.14
N ASP A 61 -3.73 0.56 2.30
CA ASP A 61 -4.74 0.37 1.26
C ASP A 61 -6.16 0.21 1.84
N SER A 62 -6.26 -0.36 3.04
CA SER A 62 -7.52 -0.50 3.77
C SER A 62 -8.25 0.82 3.99
N VAL A 63 -7.54 1.93 4.17
CA VAL A 63 -8.16 3.26 4.33
C VAL A 63 -8.93 3.69 3.08
N LEU A 64 -8.44 3.29 1.90
CA LEU A 64 -9.16 3.54 0.65
C LEU A 64 -10.28 2.50 0.41
N GLU A 65 -10.20 1.33 1.03
CA GLU A 65 -11.26 0.31 0.95
C GLU A 65 -12.49 0.70 1.77
N GLU A 66 -12.32 1.47 2.85
CA GLU A 66 -13.40 2.03 3.66
C GLU A 66 -14.12 3.22 2.97
N ALA A 67 -13.58 3.76 1.88
CA ALA A 67 -14.20 4.87 1.19
C ALA A 67 -15.44 4.42 0.39
N ASP A 68 -16.58 5.06 0.63
CA ASP A 68 -17.81 4.85 -0.15
C ASP A 68 -17.65 5.26 -1.61
N GLU A 69 -16.89 6.32 -1.85
CA GLU A 69 -16.63 6.88 -3.18
C GLU A 69 -15.18 7.34 -3.32
N VAL A 70 -14.55 6.96 -4.43
CA VAL A 70 -13.20 7.42 -4.80
C VAL A 70 -13.28 8.18 -6.11
N VAL A 71 -12.93 9.46 -6.07
CA VAL A 71 -12.95 10.36 -7.24
C VAL A 71 -11.52 10.68 -7.65
N ASN A 72 -11.17 10.40 -8.89
CA ASN A 72 -9.90 10.82 -9.46
C ASN A 72 -9.99 12.27 -9.97
N ILE A 73 -9.23 13.17 -9.35
CA ILE A 73 -9.07 14.54 -9.83
C ILE A 73 -7.93 14.55 -10.85
N ASP A 74 -8.30 14.44 -12.11
CA ASP A 74 -7.33 14.33 -13.21
C ASP A 74 -6.99 15.70 -13.81
N LEU A 75 -5.69 15.97 -13.94
CA LEU A 75 -5.12 17.11 -14.62
C LEU A 75 -4.18 16.65 -15.73
N THR A 76 -4.16 17.35 -16.85
CA THR A 76 -3.17 17.09 -17.89
C THR A 76 -1.76 17.44 -17.40
N ALA A 77 -0.74 16.75 -17.94
CA ALA A 77 0.64 17.05 -17.59
C ALA A 77 1.01 18.51 -17.88
N GLU A 78 0.51 19.07 -18.98
CA GLU A 78 0.73 20.47 -19.37
C GLU A 78 0.12 21.45 -18.36
N GLU A 79 -1.11 21.18 -17.90
CA GLU A 79 -1.79 22.02 -16.94
C GLU A 79 -1.09 21.98 -15.57
N LEU A 80 -0.66 20.78 -15.14
CA LEU A 80 0.08 20.60 -13.89
C LEU A 80 1.43 21.34 -13.92
N ILE A 81 2.18 21.22 -15.03
CA ILE A 81 3.44 21.94 -15.23
C ILE A 81 3.22 23.44 -15.26
N THR A 82 2.15 23.89 -15.89
CA THR A 82 1.78 25.32 -15.94
C THR A 82 1.50 25.86 -14.54
N ARG A 83 0.73 25.13 -13.73
CA ARG A 83 0.45 25.49 -12.33
C ARG A 83 1.72 25.51 -11.47
N LEU A 84 2.63 24.55 -11.71
CA LEU A 84 3.92 24.50 -11.03
C LEU A 84 4.78 25.73 -11.36
N LYS A 85 4.92 26.06 -12.65
CA LYS A 85 5.65 27.26 -13.12
C LYS A 85 5.07 28.55 -12.58
N ALA A 86 3.76 28.61 -12.43
CA ALA A 86 3.04 29.76 -11.85
C ALA A 86 3.19 29.87 -10.31
N GLY A 87 3.97 28.98 -9.67
CA GLY A 87 4.18 28.98 -8.22
C GLY A 87 2.95 28.57 -7.40
N LYS A 88 1.96 27.92 -8.02
CA LYS A 88 0.71 27.51 -7.36
C LYS A 88 0.85 26.18 -6.57
N ILE A 89 1.95 25.44 -6.79
CA ILE A 89 2.21 24.14 -6.13
C ILE A 89 3.38 24.28 -5.17
N TYR A 90 4.49 24.86 -5.64
CA TYR A 90 5.69 25.12 -4.83
C TYR A 90 6.11 26.57 -4.90
N LYS A 91 6.86 27.01 -3.90
CA LYS A 91 7.51 28.32 -3.92
C LYS A 91 8.48 28.42 -5.12
N PRO A 92 8.69 29.61 -5.69
CA PRO A 92 9.49 29.81 -6.91
C PRO A 92 10.91 29.21 -6.85
N ASP A 93 11.54 29.25 -5.69
CA ASP A 93 12.88 28.70 -5.42
C ASP A 93 12.96 27.17 -5.62
N LYS A 94 11.85 26.45 -5.41
CA LYS A 94 11.78 24.98 -5.55
C LYS A 94 11.28 24.50 -6.91
N VAL A 95 10.72 25.39 -7.73
CA VAL A 95 10.08 25.02 -9.01
C VAL A 95 11.08 24.39 -9.98
N ALA A 96 12.28 24.94 -10.13
CA ALA A 96 13.29 24.41 -11.04
C ALA A 96 13.75 23.00 -10.66
N LEU A 97 13.94 22.74 -9.38
CA LEU A 97 14.31 21.41 -8.86
C LEU A 97 13.16 20.41 -9.08
N ALA A 98 11.93 20.80 -8.82
CA ALA A 98 10.76 19.97 -9.00
C ALA A 98 10.55 19.57 -10.47
N LEU A 99 10.72 20.48 -11.42
CA LEU A 99 10.64 20.21 -12.86
C LEU A 99 11.73 19.25 -13.36
N ASN A 100 12.91 19.31 -12.79
CA ASN A 100 14.04 18.43 -13.19
C ASN A 100 13.95 17.04 -12.60
N ASN A 101 13.15 16.82 -11.57
CA ASN A 101 13.02 15.54 -10.85
C ASN A 101 11.61 14.94 -11.02
N PHE A 102 10.74 15.18 -10.07
CA PHE A 102 9.42 14.55 -10.00
C PHE A 102 8.49 14.98 -11.15
N PHE A 103 8.47 16.28 -11.50
CA PHE A 103 7.51 16.85 -12.45
C PHE A 103 8.00 16.82 -13.91
N LYS A 104 8.71 15.76 -14.29
CA LYS A 104 8.94 15.48 -15.72
C LYS A 104 7.64 14.99 -16.36
N THR A 105 7.39 15.40 -17.59
CA THR A 105 6.17 15.01 -18.33
C THR A 105 5.97 13.50 -18.33
N GLU A 106 7.03 12.73 -18.54
CA GLU A 106 6.99 11.27 -18.55
C GLU A 106 6.56 10.69 -17.20
N ASN A 107 7.14 11.20 -16.10
CA ASN A 107 6.78 10.76 -14.74
C ASN A 107 5.31 11.08 -14.44
N ILE A 108 4.84 12.28 -14.79
CA ILE A 108 3.45 12.70 -14.59
C ILE A 108 2.49 11.77 -15.35
N LEU A 109 2.80 11.44 -16.60
CA LEU A 109 1.96 10.55 -17.41
C LEU A 109 1.90 9.13 -16.80
N GLN A 110 3.03 8.60 -16.34
CA GLN A 110 3.07 7.27 -15.71
C GLN A 110 2.34 7.26 -14.36
N LEU A 111 2.51 8.29 -13.53
CA LEU A 111 1.78 8.42 -12.26
C LEU A 111 0.26 8.59 -12.49
N ARG A 112 -0.13 9.32 -13.54
CA ARG A 112 -1.52 9.45 -13.95
C ARG A 112 -2.10 8.11 -14.40
N GLU A 113 -1.37 7.35 -15.21
CA GLU A 113 -1.78 6.00 -15.62
C GLU A 113 -1.95 5.08 -14.40
N LEU A 114 -1.02 5.16 -13.43
CA LEU A 114 -1.09 4.40 -12.20
C LEU A 114 -2.33 4.77 -11.37
N ALA A 115 -2.64 6.06 -11.24
CA ALA A 115 -3.84 6.55 -10.55
C ALA A 115 -5.13 6.05 -11.20
N LEU A 116 -5.21 6.12 -12.53
CA LEU A 116 -6.37 5.60 -13.26
C LEU A 116 -6.55 4.09 -13.10
N LYS A 117 -5.46 3.33 -13.09
CA LYS A 117 -5.49 1.88 -12.83
C LYS A 117 -6.01 1.57 -11.41
N GLU A 118 -5.57 2.31 -10.41
CA GLU A 118 -6.02 2.12 -9.03
C GLU A 118 -7.51 2.41 -8.87
N VAL A 119 -8.02 3.47 -9.48
CA VAL A 119 -9.46 3.78 -9.47
C VAL A 119 -10.26 2.71 -10.20
N ALA A 120 -9.81 2.26 -11.39
CA ALA A 120 -10.48 1.21 -12.15
C ALA A 120 -10.58 -0.11 -11.37
N LEU A 121 -9.49 -0.54 -10.72
CA LEU A 121 -9.47 -1.75 -9.87
C LEU A 121 -10.48 -1.67 -8.72
N ARG A 122 -10.68 -0.48 -8.15
CA ARG A 122 -11.66 -0.28 -7.06
C ARG A 122 -13.09 -0.34 -7.54
N VAL A 123 -13.38 0.22 -8.72
CA VAL A 123 -14.70 0.12 -9.34
C VAL A 123 -15.02 -1.34 -9.66
N GLU A 124 -14.07 -2.10 -10.24
CA GLU A 124 -14.24 -3.54 -10.49
C GLU A 124 -14.54 -4.29 -9.19
N LYS A 125 -13.74 -4.08 -8.13
CA LYS A 125 -13.93 -4.72 -6.82
C LYS A 125 -15.29 -4.42 -6.19
N LYS A 126 -15.77 -3.16 -6.31
CA LYS A 126 -17.09 -2.77 -5.80
C LYS A 126 -18.21 -3.45 -6.57
N VAL A 127 -18.16 -3.48 -7.90
CA VAL A 127 -19.13 -4.18 -8.76
C VAL A 127 -19.14 -5.67 -8.47
N GLU A 128 -17.97 -6.30 -8.33
CA GLU A 128 -17.86 -7.73 -7.99
C GLU A 128 -18.45 -8.04 -6.62
N ASN A 129 -18.20 -7.22 -5.60
CA ASN A 129 -18.80 -7.38 -4.27
C ASN A 129 -20.32 -7.24 -4.30
N GLU A 130 -20.88 -6.36 -5.10
CA GLU A 130 -22.33 -6.22 -5.29
C GLU A 130 -22.94 -7.42 -6.02
N VAL A 131 -22.19 -8.02 -6.96
CA VAL A 131 -22.61 -9.20 -7.75
C VAL A 131 -22.44 -10.50 -6.97
N VAL A 132 -21.40 -10.64 -6.14
CA VAL A 132 -21.08 -11.85 -5.36
C VAL A 132 -22.08 -12.11 -4.23
N VAL A 133 -22.81 -11.12 -3.77
CA VAL A 133 -23.97 -11.36 -2.87
C VAL A 133 -25.03 -12.26 -3.53
N SER A 134 -24.96 -12.47 -4.84
CA SER A 134 -25.92 -13.29 -5.62
C SER A 134 -25.37 -14.65 -6.10
N SER A 135 -24.09 -15.00 -5.85
CA SER A 135 -23.54 -16.26 -6.34
C SER A 135 -22.81 -17.07 -5.27
N VAL A 136 -23.50 -18.04 -4.74
CA VAL A 136 -22.95 -19.11 -3.89
C VAL A 136 -22.01 -19.97 -4.70
N GLY A 137 -20.72 -20.05 -4.33
CA GLY A 137 -19.90 -21.23 -4.62
C GLY A 137 -18.63 -21.10 -5.45
N VAL A 138 -18.01 -19.94 -5.60
CA VAL A 138 -16.65 -19.87 -6.17
C VAL A 138 -15.63 -20.05 -5.05
N ARG A 139 -14.83 -21.13 -5.09
CA ARG A 139 -13.64 -21.27 -4.24
C ARG A 139 -12.64 -20.20 -4.64
N HIS A 140 -12.53 -19.15 -3.84
CA HIS A 140 -11.49 -18.14 -4.03
C HIS A 140 -10.13 -18.79 -3.73
N GLU A 141 -9.29 -18.88 -4.76
CA GLU A 141 -7.89 -19.27 -4.58
C GLU A 141 -7.20 -18.20 -3.72
N LYS A 142 -6.60 -18.60 -2.60
CA LYS A 142 -5.80 -17.69 -1.77
C LYS A 142 -4.39 -17.58 -2.33
N LEU A 143 -3.81 -16.40 -2.31
CA LEU A 143 -2.42 -16.18 -2.69
C LEU A 143 -1.50 -16.38 -1.47
N MET A 144 -0.41 -17.12 -1.63
CA MET A 144 0.58 -17.29 -0.58
C MET A 144 1.89 -16.58 -0.93
N ALA A 145 2.32 -15.67 -0.05
CA ALA A 145 3.60 -14.98 -0.10
C ALA A 145 4.58 -15.61 0.88
N CYS A 146 5.55 -16.38 0.40
CA CYS A 146 6.61 -16.93 1.26
C CYS A 146 7.65 -15.84 1.54
N ILE A 147 7.83 -15.47 2.80
CA ILE A 147 8.72 -14.41 3.24
C ILE A 147 9.84 -14.93 4.14
N SER A 148 10.93 -14.16 4.22
CA SER A 148 12.09 -14.41 5.07
C SER A 148 12.34 -13.23 6.02
N SER A 149 13.35 -13.34 6.88
CA SER A 149 13.78 -12.28 7.80
C SER A 149 14.67 -11.20 7.14
N HIS A 150 14.92 -11.26 5.82
CA HIS A 150 15.71 -10.26 5.10
C HIS A 150 14.94 -8.93 4.94
N GLU A 151 15.69 -7.82 4.79
CA GLU A 151 15.09 -6.48 4.78
C GLU A 151 14.24 -6.17 3.54
N LYS A 152 14.84 -6.26 2.34
CA LYS A 152 14.23 -5.68 1.12
C LYS A 152 13.31 -6.64 0.36
N THR A 153 13.75 -7.87 0.11
CA THR A 153 13.03 -8.82 -0.75
C THR A 153 11.61 -9.13 -0.24
N PRO A 154 11.39 -9.43 1.08
CA PRO A 154 10.05 -9.70 1.58
C PRO A 154 9.07 -8.55 1.40
N ARG A 155 9.50 -7.30 1.60
CA ARG A 155 8.62 -6.12 1.40
C ARG A 155 8.08 -6.04 -0.03
N ARG A 156 8.91 -6.31 -1.03
CA ARG A 156 8.50 -6.36 -2.44
C ARG A 156 7.51 -7.50 -2.70
N ILE A 157 7.75 -8.68 -2.15
CA ILE A 157 6.88 -9.85 -2.28
C ILE A 157 5.52 -9.57 -1.65
N ILE A 158 5.47 -9.02 -0.43
CA ILE A 158 4.24 -8.69 0.30
C ILE A 158 3.39 -7.69 -0.52
N ARG A 159 3.98 -6.59 -0.98
CA ARG A 159 3.25 -5.61 -1.80
C ARG A 159 2.76 -6.21 -3.12
N LYS A 160 3.57 -7.04 -3.77
CA LYS A 160 3.14 -7.73 -4.99
C LYS A 160 1.98 -8.69 -4.73
N ALA A 161 2.02 -9.43 -3.63
CA ALA A 161 0.94 -10.33 -3.24
C ALA A 161 -0.35 -9.57 -2.94
N ALA A 162 -0.27 -8.48 -2.19
CA ALA A 162 -1.43 -7.61 -1.91
C ALA A 162 -2.06 -7.08 -3.20
N ARG A 163 -1.25 -6.57 -4.14
CA ARG A 163 -1.75 -6.11 -5.45
C ARG A 163 -2.40 -7.22 -6.28
N LEU A 164 -1.81 -8.41 -6.28
CA LEU A 164 -2.40 -9.55 -6.98
C LEU A 164 -3.70 -10.01 -6.29
N ALA A 165 -3.74 -10.01 -4.96
CA ALA A 165 -4.94 -10.33 -4.20
C ALA A 165 -6.07 -9.35 -4.53
N THR A 166 -5.80 -8.06 -4.54
CA THR A 166 -6.75 -7.03 -4.98
C THR A 166 -7.19 -7.25 -6.43
N ARG A 167 -6.24 -7.48 -7.35
CA ARG A 167 -6.54 -7.69 -8.77
C ARG A 167 -7.40 -8.91 -9.06
N TYR A 168 -7.24 -9.99 -8.29
CA TYR A 168 -8.00 -11.23 -8.46
C TYR A 168 -9.14 -11.39 -7.46
N ASN A 169 -9.50 -10.31 -6.77
CA ASN A 169 -10.54 -10.30 -5.74
C ASN A 169 -10.41 -11.48 -4.76
N THR A 170 -9.22 -11.67 -4.22
CA THR A 170 -8.91 -12.76 -3.30
C THR A 170 -8.11 -12.24 -2.10
N SER A 171 -7.92 -13.08 -1.09
CA SER A 171 -7.05 -12.77 0.04
C SER A 171 -5.63 -13.30 -0.16
N PHE A 172 -4.67 -12.76 0.59
CA PHE A 172 -3.33 -13.30 0.62
C PHE A 172 -2.85 -13.60 2.04
N VAL A 173 -1.98 -14.60 2.12
CA VAL A 173 -1.34 -15.03 3.36
C VAL A 173 0.17 -14.90 3.20
N ALA A 174 0.85 -14.28 4.15
CA ALA A 174 2.30 -14.28 4.21
C ALA A 174 2.78 -15.43 5.11
N LEU A 175 3.42 -16.41 4.50
CA LEU A 175 4.00 -17.56 5.21
C LEU A 175 5.46 -17.27 5.57
N TYR A 176 5.78 -17.34 6.86
CA TYR A 176 7.14 -17.37 7.38
C TYR A 176 7.43 -18.72 8.00
N VAL A 177 8.43 -19.43 7.48
CA VAL A 177 8.91 -20.69 8.05
C VAL A 177 10.15 -20.40 8.90
N GLN A 178 9.97 -20.42 10.22
CA GLN A 178 11.04 -20.22 11.19
C GLN A 178 11.90 -21.48 11.28
N THR A 179 13.13 -21.37 10.80
CA THR A 179 14.10 -22.47 10.94
C THR A 179 14.76 -22.47 12.33
N PRO A 180 15.37 -23.58 12.78
CA PRO A 180 16.11 -23.62 14.06
C PRO A 180 17.29 -22.64 14.13
N ARG A 181 17.76 -22.12 12.97
CA ARG A 181 18.80 -21.07 12.90
C ARG A 181 18.23 -19.68 13.18
N GLU A 182 16.93 -19.50 12.99
CA GLU A 182 16.19 -18.27 13.22
C GLU A 182 15.28 -18.36 14.45
N SER A 183 15.58 -19.29 15.38
CA SER A 183 14.90 -19.32 16.69
C SER A 183 15.13 -17.99 17.46
N ALA A 184 14.22 -17.65 18.37
CA ALA A 184 14.24 -16.38 19.11
C ALA A 184 15.60 -16.09 19.77
N ASP A 185 16.31 -17.14 20.20
CA ASP A 185 17.61 -17.03 20.87
C ASP A 185 18.80 -16.89 19.92
N ARG A 186 18.61 -17.10 18.61
CA ARG A 186 19.70 -17.15 17.61
C ARG A 186 19.58 -16.13 16.49
N ILE A 187 18.39 -15.67 16.23
CA ILE A 187 18.15 -14.67 15.18
C ILE A 187 18.72 -13.31 15.60
N ALA A 188 19.46 -12.65 14.71
CA ALA A 188 19.98 -11.31 14.96
C ALA A 188 18.84 -10.32 15.21
N LEU A 189 19.01 -9.38 16.15
CA LEU A 189 18.02 -8.37 16.50
C LEU A 189 17.54 -7.54 15.30
N ALA A 190 18.44 -7.26 14.35
CA ALA A 190 18.07 -6.56 13.12
C ALA A 190 17.05 -7.37 12.30
N ASN A 191 17.27 -8.68 12.14
CA ASN A 191 16.37 -9.56 11.40
C ASN A 191 15.03 -9.74 12.12
N GLN A 192 15.02 -9.75 13.47
CA GLN A 192 13.77 -9.77 14.25
C GLN A 192 12.94 -8.50 13.97
N ARG A 193 13.59 -7.32 13.97
CA ARG A 193 12.92 -6.05 13.67
C ARG A 193 12.37 -6.04 12.24
N HIS A 194 13.15 -6.51 11.27
CA HIS A 194 12.68 -6.62 9.88
C HIS A 194 11.46 -7.52 9.78
N LEU A 195 11.48 -8.67 10.45
CA LEU A 195 10.36 -9.62 10.44
C LEU A 195 9.09 -9.02 11.05
N LEU A 196 9.20 -8.32 12.20
CA LEU A 196 8.06 -7.64 12.81
C LEU A 196 7.49 -6.55 11.89
N ASN A 197 8.36 -5.79 11.22
CA ASN A 197 7.93 -4.80 10.24
C ASN A 197 7.25 -5.44 9.01
N HIS A 198 7.70 -6.62 8.59
CA HIS A 198 7.03 -7.37 7.52
C HIS A 198 5.64 -7.86 7.94
N PHE A 199 5.49 -8.36 9.17
CA PHE A 199 4.19 -8.79 9.70
C PHE A 199 3.22 -7.61 9.80
N LYS A 200 3.70 -6.47 10.30
CA LYS A 200 2.92 -5.24 10.34
C LYS A 200 2.47 -4.83 8.94
N LEU A 201 3.38 -4.82 7.96
CA LEU A 201 3.07 -4.49 6.57
C LEU A 201 2.03 -5.44 5.95
N VAL A 202 2.10 -6.75 6.24
CA VAL A 202 1.09 -7.72 5.78
C VAL A 202 -0.29 -7.36 6.30
N THR A 203 -0.40 -7.05 7.60
CA THR A 203 -1.67 -6.68 8.24
C THR A 203 -2.20 -5.35 7.69
N GLU A 204 -1.33 -4.35 7.50
CA GLU A 204 -1.68 -3.05 6.91
C GLU A 204 -2.22 -3.17 5.47
N LEU A 205 -1.76 -4.18 4.74
CA LEU A 205 -2.22 -4.47 3.37
C LEU A 205 -3.38 -5.49 3.31
N GLY A 206 -4.04 -5.76 4.44
CA GLY A 206 -5.19 -6.66 4.52
C GLY A 206 -4.87 -8.15 4.37
N GLY A 207 -3.61 -8.55 4.54
CA GLY A 207 -3.19 -9.96 4.50
C GLY A 207 -3.15 -10.61 5.88
N GLU A 208 -3.11 -11.94 5.89
CA GLU A 208 -2.94 -12.77 7.08
C GLU A 208 -1.47 -13.20 7.24
N VAL A 209 -0.98 -13.31 8.47
CA VAL A 209 0.35 -13.83 8.77
C VAL A 209 0.25 -15.28 9.26
N MET A 210 0.95 -16.19 8.59
CA MET A 210 1.11 -17.58 9.02
C MET A 210 2.58 -17.84 9.39
N GLN A 211 2.83 -18.28 10.61
CA GLN A 211 4.17 -18.65 11.07
C GLN A 211 4.22 -20.14 11.40
N VAL A 212 5.19 -20.83 10.83
CA VAL A 212 5.42 -22.28 11.03
C VAL A 212 6.86 -22.51 11.46
N GLN A 213 7.07 -23.38 12.45
CA GLN A 213 8.42 -23.79 12.86
C GLN A 213 8.79 -25.12 12.19
N SER A 214 9.87 -25.14 11.39
CA SER A 214 10.30 -26.35 10.69
C SER A 214 11.76 -26.30 10.28
N LYS A 215 12.37 -27.48 10.16
CA LYS A 215 13.69 -27.68 9.53
C LYS A 215 13.55 -27.82 8.00
N ASP A 216 12.38 -28.26 7.53
CA ASP A 216 12.05 -28.48 6.13
C ASP A 216 11.17 -27.33 5.62
N VAL A 217 11.80 -26.31 5.05
CA VAL A 217 11.11 -25.14 4.51
C VAL A 217 10.25 -25.52 3.29
N PRO A 218 10.75 -26.25 2.27
CA PRO A 218 9.94 -26.63 1.11
C PRO A 218 8.71 -27.48 1.49
N GLY A 219 8.88 -28.49 2.34
CA GLY A 219 7.78 -29.33 2.80
C GLY A 219 6.72 -28.55 3.56
N SER A 220 7.13 -27.57 4.38
CA SER A 220 6.22 -26.69 5.11
C SER A 220 5.40 -25.79 4.17
N ILE A 221 6.01 -25.28 3.11
CA ILE A 221 5.32 -24.47 2.09
C ILE A 221 4.25 -25.34 1.39
N VAL A 222 4.63 -26.54 0.93
CA VAL A 222 3.69 -27.46 0.27
C VAL A 222 2.52 -27.84 1.19
N THR A 223 2.81 -28.06 2.48
CA THR A 223 1.78 -28.41 3.48
C THR A 223 0.83 -27.24 3.72
N ALA A 224 1.34 -26.01 3.76
CA ALA A 224 0.53 -24.80 3.95
C ALA A 224 -0.33 -24.43 2.73
N CYS A 225 -0.01 -24.96 1.54
CA CYS A 225 -0.79 -24.77 0.31
C CYS A 225 -2.00 -25.72 0.18
N ARG A 226 -2.13 -26.68 1.08
CA ARG A 226 -3.23 -27.70 1.10
C ARG A 226 -4.34 -27.29 2.04
#